data_f9e410eb5e66924f7e3453e044d5e6c7
#
_entry.id   f9e410eb5e66924f7e3453e044d5e6c7
#
_cell.length_a   1.000
_cell.length_b   1.000
_cell.length_c   1.000
_cell.angle_alpha   90.00
_cell.angle_beta   90.00
_cell.angle_gamma   90.00
#
_symmetry.space_group_name_H-M   'P 1'
#
loop_
_entity.id
_entity.type
_entity.pdbx_description
1 polymer ?
#
loop_
_entity_poly.entity_id
_entity_poly.type
_entity_poly.pdbx_seq_one_letter_code
_entity_poly.pdbx_strand_id
1 'polypeptide(L)'
;MANQTSEKPLQWIGSSRKDLVALPEKVRRFFGFALSLAQAGDKHESTKVLKGFGGAGVLEVVEHDVSGTYRAVYTVRFAEAVFVLHCFQKKSKRGIETPQADMDIIHARLKVAEAFAKELRQ
;
A
#
# COMPACT_ATOMS: atom_id res chain seq x y z
N MET A 1 15.34 -6.50 24.75
CA MET A 1 14.98 -6.36 24.46
C MET A 1 14.45 -6.00 23.82
N ALA A 2 14.53 -6.05 23.33
CA ALA A 2 14.10 -5.80 22.72
C ALA A 2 13.60 -5.41 22.09
N ASN A 3 13.52 -5.51 21.69
CA ASN A 3 12.94 -5.18 20.94
C ASN A 3 11.94 -4.59 20.66
N GLN A 4 12.20 -4.40 21.34
CA GLN A 4 11.21 -3.91 21.08
C GLN A 4 10.99 -3.21 19.97
N THR A 5 10.57 -3.60 19.28
CA THR A 5 10.51 -3.03 17.98
C THR A 5 9.42 -2.00 17.93
N SER A 6 9.69 -0.89 17.27
CA SER A 6 8.70 0.14 17.03
C SER A 6 7.94 -0.17 15.76
N GLU A 7 7.54 -1.41 15.60
CA GLU A 7 6.80 -1.83 14.42
C GLU A 7 5.41 -1.21 14.41
N LYS A 8 5.04 -0.58 13.30
CA LYS A 8 3.73 0.05 13.17
C LYS A 8 2.65 -0.98 12.91
N PRO A 9 1.45 -0.77 13.44
CA PRO A 9 0.34 -1.63 13.06
C PRO A 9 -0.02 -1.42 11.59
N LEU A 10 -0.70 -2.42 11.02
CA LEU A 10 -1.16 -2.38 9.65
C LEU A 10 -2.67 -2.14 9.66
N GLN A 11 -3.12 -1.11 8.93
CA GLN A 11 -4.53 -0.77 8.86
C GLN A 11 -4.97 -0.82 7.39
N TRP A 12 -6.15 -1.34 7.16
CA TRP A 12 -6.68 -1.53 5.82
C TRP A 12 -7.81 -0.53 5.57
N ILE A 13 -7.74 0.17 4.44
CA ILE A 13 -8.74 1.17 4.10
C ILE A 13 -9.64 0.63 2.99
N GLY A 14 -10.95 0.79 3.16
CA GLY A 14 -11.91 0.32 2.18
C GLY A 14 -11.81 -1.17 1.98
N SER A 15 -11.85 -1.62 0.75
CA SER A 15 -11.79 -3.04 0.40
C SER A 15 -10.37 -3.56 0.23
N SER A 16 -9.34 -2.80 0.63
CA SER A 16 -7.96 -3.14 0.29
C SER A 16 -7.55 -4.53 0.78
N ARG A 17 -7.98 -4.94 1.97
CA ARG A 17 -7.62 -6.26 2.48
C ARG A 17 -8.32 -7.36 1.70
N LYS A 18 -9.62 -7.18 1.45
CA LYS A 18 -10.39 -8.13 0.65
C LYS A 18 -9.77 -8.29 -0.73
N ASP A 19 -9.38 -7.17 -1.32
CA ASP A 19 -8.80 -7.19 -2.66
C ASP A 19 -7.45 -7.87 -2.67
N LEU A 20 -6.63 -7.66 -1.65
CA LEU A 20 -5.34 -8.34 -1.57
C LEU A 20 -5.52 -9.84 -1.41
N VAL A 21 -6.46 -10.26 -0.56
CA VAL A 21 -6.71 -11.68 -0.31
C VAL A 21 -7.17 -12.40 -1.58
N ALA A 22 -7.81 -11.68 -2.50
CA ALA A 22 -8.30 -12.26 -3.75
C ALA A 22 -7.21 -12.42 -4.82
N LEU A 23 -6.01 -11.90 -4.59
CA LEU A 23 -4.92 -12.00 -5.55
C LEU A 23 -4.29 -13.40 -5.52
N PRO A 24 -3.55 -13.77 -6.59
CA PRO A 24 -2.85 -15.06 -6.59
C PRO A 24 -1.95 -15.20 -5.36
N GLU A 25 -1.82 -16.43 -4.88
CA GLU A 25 -1.09 -16.69 -3.63
C GLU A 25 0.33 -16.11 -3.65
N LYS A 26 1.04 -16.27 -4.74
CA LYS A 26 2.40 -15.76 -4.86
C LYS A 26 2.44 -14.24 -4.70
N VAL A 27 1.47 -13.55 -5.31
CA VAL A 27 1.37 -12.09 -5.24
C VAL A 27 1.01 -11.66 -3.83
N ARG A 28 0.06 -12.37 -3.19
CA ARG A 28 -0.32 -12.07 -1.82
C ARG A 28 0.88 -12.16 -0.87
N ARG A 29 1.68 -13.20 -1.02
CA ARG A 29 2.87 -13.38 -0.18
C ARG A 29 3.87 -12.27 -0.39
N PHE A 30 4.06 -11.88 -1.66
CA PHE A 30 4.98 -10.82 -2.00
C PHE A 30 4.57 -9.50 -1.36
N PHE A 31 3.29 -9.14 -1.51
CA PHE A 31 2.80 -7.89 -0.91
C PHE A 31 2.80 -7.95 0.61
N GLY A 32 2.48 -9.11 1.18
CA GLY A 32 2.54 -9.28 2.62
C GLY A 32 3.93 -9.01 3.17
N PHE A 33 4.95 -9.52 2.47
CA PHE A 33 6.33 -9.29 2.87
C PHE A 33 6.69 -7.80 2.74
N ALA A 34 6.30 -7.17 1.61
CA ALA A 34 6.59 -5.76 1.41
C ALA A 34 5.94 -4.90 2.49
N LEU A 35 4.70 -5.23 2.88
CA LEU A 35 4.01 -4.50 3.93
C LEU A 35 4.66 -4.71 5.29
N SER A 36 5.17 -5.91 5.57
CA SER A 36 5.86 -6.16 6.83
C SER A 36 7.14 -5.33 6.91
N LEU A 37 7.84 -5.15 5.80
CA LEU A 37 9.00 -4.27 5.76
C LEU A 37 8.60 -2.82 6.07
N ALA A 38 7.47 -2.38 5.49
CA ALA A 38 6.98 -1.03 5.75
C ALA A 38 6.66 -0.84 7.23
N GLN A 39 6.06 -1.84 7.88
CA GLN A 39 5.76 -1.78 9.29
C GLN A 39 7.02 -1.63 10.15
N ALA A 40 8.12 -2.22 9.69
CA ALA A 40 9.39 -2.15 10.39
C ALA A 40 10.18 -0.86 10.06
N GLY A 41 9.58 0.03 9.28
CA GLY A 41 10.26 1.27 8.89
C GLY A 41 11.16 1.11 7.68
N ASP A 42 11.04 0.00 6.99
CA ASP A 42 11.87 -0.31 5.84
C ASP A 42 11.06 -0.25 4.56
N LYS A 43 11.67 -0.60 3.45
CA LYS A 43 11.02 -0.52 2.16
C LYS A 43 11.56 -1.61 1.24
N HIS A 44 10.66 -2.37 0.62
CA HIS A 44 11.06 -3.38 -0.35
C HIS A 44 11.67 -2.69 -1.57
N GLU A 45 12.68 -3.33 -2.17
CA GLU A 45 13.37 -2.73 -3.31
C GLU A 45 12.47 -2.54 -4.53
N SER A 46 11.37 -3.30 -4.63
CA SER A 46 10.39 -3.14 -5.71
C SER A 46 9.37 -2.03 -5.43
N THR A 47 9.61 -1.23 -4.41
CA THR A 47 8.71 -0.17 -4.00
C THR A 47 9.21 1.17 -4.53
N LYS A 48 8.28 2.00 -4.99
CA LYS A 48 8.62 3.34 -5.45
C LYS A 48 7.57 4.32 -4.96
N VAL A 49 7.96 5.60 -4.94
CA VAL A 49 7.04 6.66 -4.56
C VAL A 49 6.00 6.82 -5.68
N LEU A 50 4.74 6.85 -5.30
CA LEU A 50 3.65 7.10 -6.25
C LEU A 50 3.47 8.61 -6.36
N LYS A 51 3.55 9.11 -7.58
CA LYS A 51 3.44 10.55 -7.84
C LYS A 51 2.00 11.01 -7.74
N GLY A 52 1.82 12.29 -7.43
CA GLY A 52 0.50 12.90 -7.37
C GLY A 52 -0.05 13.06 -5.98
N PHE A 53 0.76 12.85 -4.95
CA PHE A 53 0.29 12.92 -3.56
C PHE A 53 1.06 13.92 -2.71
N GLY A 54 1.82 14.79 -3.36
CA GLY A 54 2.45 15.89 -2.66
C GLY A 54 3.62 15.52 -1.77
N GLY A 55 4.30 14.42 -2.07
CA GLY A 55 5.45 14.04 -1.29
C GLY A 55 5.81 12.58 -1.47
N ALA A 56 6.63 12.07 -0.56
CA ALA A 56 7.21 10.73 -0.67
C ALA A 56 6.48 9.68 0.19
N GLY A 57 5.36 10.04 0.82
CA GLY A 57 4.72 9.17 1.80
C GLY A 57 3.72 8.17 1.25
N VAL A 58 3.38 8.23 -0.03
CA VAL A 58 2.50 7.24 -0.66
C VAL A 58 3.34 6.40 -1.61
N LEU A 59 3.29 5.10 -1.40
CA LEU A 59 4.23 4.17 -2.05
C LEU A 59 3.48 3.09 -2.80
N GLU A 60 4.11 2.60 -3.85
CA GLU A 60 3.53 1.55 -4.70
C GLU A 60 4.53 0.41 -4.84
N VAL A 61 4.06 -0.81 -4.58
CA VAL A 61 4.82 -2.04 -4.80
C VAL A 61 4.25 -2.72 -6.03
N VAL A 62 5.12 -3.16 -6.94
CA VAL A 62 4.69 -3.81 -8.18
C VAL A 62 5.22 -5.24 -8.19
N GLU A 63 4.36 -6.18 -8.55
CA GLU A 63 4.78 -7.57 -8.73
C GLU A 63 4.23 -8.10 -10.04
N HIS A 64 5.09 -8.79 -10.77
CA HIS A 64 4.73 -9.42 -12.04
C HIS A 64 4.53 -10.91 -11.82
N ASP A 65 3.47 -11.45 -12.40
CA ASP A 65 3.12 -12.85 -12.31
C ASP A 65 2.68 -13.30 -13.69
N VAL A 66 2.61 -14.63 -13.90
CA VAL A 66 2.17 -15.14 -15.20
C VAL A 66 0.76 -14.66 -15.56
N SER A 67 -0.06 -14.40 -14.56
CA SER A 67 -1.43 -13.92 -14.78
C SER A 67 -1.54 -12.41 -14.97
N GLY A 68 -0.44 -11.66 -14.80
CA GLY A 68 -0.47 -10.21 -15.02
C GLY A 68 0.42 -9.45 -14.06
N THR A 69 0.19 -8.14 -14.04
CA THR A 69 0.93 -7.22 -13.18
C THR A 69 0.00 -6.72 -12.08
N TYR A 70 0.49 -6.78 -10.85
CA TYR A 70 -0.30 -6.42 -9.67
C TYR A 70 0.38 -5.30 -8.92
N ARG A 71 -0.41 -4.47 -8.25
CA ARG A 71 0.09 -3.33 -7.50
C ARG A 71 -0.57 -3.25 -6.13
N ALA A 72 0.22 -2.87 -5.14
CA ALA A 72 -0.27 -2.56 -3.81
C ALA A 72 0.20 -1.16 -3.45
N VAL A 73 -0.74 -0.31 -3.03
CA VAL A 73 -0.45 1.08 -2.68
C VAL A 73 -0.71 1.25 -1.19
N TYR A 74 0.26 1.83 -0.49
CA TYR A 74 0.14 2.06 0.94
C TYR A 74 0.80 3.40 1.28
N THR A 75 0.54 3.88 2.50
CA THR A 75 1.16 5.12 2.94
C THR A 75 1.85 4.92 4.28
N VAL A 76 3.01 5.55 4.41
CA VAL A 76 3.77 5.62 5.67
C VAL A 76 3.79 7.05 6.20
N ARG A 77 2.93 7.91 5.65
CA ARG A 77 2.88 9.33 5.99
C ARG A 77 2.52 9.58 7.45
N PHE A 78 1.74 8.67 8.04
CA PHE A 78 1.24 8.84 9.38
C PHE A 78 2.00 7.96 10.35
N ALA A 79 2.41 8.53 11.49
CA ALA A 79 3.22 7.80 12.47
C ALA A 79 2.45 6.65 13.13
N GLU A 80 1.11 6.74 13.13
CA GLU A 80 0.26 5.81 13.87
C GLU A 80 0.16 4.43 13.27
N ALA A 81 0.30 4.32 11.94
CA ALA A 81 0.12 3.02 11.28
C ALA A 81 0.60 3.11 9.84
N VAL A 82 0.81 1.93 9.24
CA VAL A 82 0.91 1.79 7.79
C VAL A 82 -0.51 1.55 7.29
N PHE A 83 -1.00 2.41 6.41
CA PHE A 83 -2.35 2.28 5.86
C PHE A 83 -2.28 1.73 4.44
N VAL A 84 -2.91 0.58 4.23
CA VAL A 84 -3.00 0.01 2.88
C VAL A 84 -4.19 0.64 2.19
N LEU A 85 -3.95 1.27 1.06
CA LEU A 85 -4.96 2.06 0.36
C LEU A 85 -5.64 1.29 -0.77
N HIS A 86 -4.89 0.51 -1.54
CA HIS A 86 -5.46 -0.12 -2.73
C HIS A 86 -4.57 -1.26 -3.19
N CYS A 87 -5.19 -2.41 -3.50
CA CYS A 87 -4.48 -3.55 -4.07
C CYS A 87 -5.26 -3.97 -5.31
N PHE A 88 -4.57 -4.07 -6.45
CA PHE A 88 -5.28 -4.29 -7.70
C PHE A 88 -4.40 -4.88 -8.78
N GLN A 89 -5.03 -5.47 -9.78
CA GLN A 89 -4.34 -5.91 -10.98
C GLN A 89 -4.36 -4.75 -11.97
N LYS A 90 -3.20 -4.44 -12.53
CA LYS A 90 -3.12 -3.38 -13.53
C LYS A 90 -3.74 -3.89 -14.82
N LYS A 91 -4.80 -3.23 -15.26
CA LYS A 91 -5.53 -3.64 -16.45
C LYS A 91 -4.96 -3.04 -17.73
N SER A 92 -4.28 -1.91 -17.61
CA SER A 92 -3.72 -1.24 -18.78
C SER A 92 -2.58 -2.05 -19.38
N LYS A 93 -2.58 -2.19 -20.69
CA LYS A 93 -1.54 -2.89 -21.41
C LYS A 93 -0.40 -1.98 -21.81
N ARG A 94 -0.55 -0.69 -21.60
CA ARG A 94 0.45 0.29 -21.98
C ARG A 94 0.85 1.16 -20.81
N GLY A 95 2.09 1.56 -20.84
CA GLY A 95 2.61 2.51 -19.88
C GLY A 95 2.80 1.93 -18.51
N ILE A 96 3.47 2.71 -17.69
CA ILE A 96 3.78 2.32 -16.32
C ILE A 96 2.92 3.09 -15.33
N GLU A 97 2.08 3.98 -15.82
CA GLU A 97 1.26 4.84 -14.98
C GLU A 97 0.08 4.07 -14.40
N THR A 98 -0.29 4.45 -13.19
CA THR A 98 -1.48 3.93 -12.55
C THR A 98 -2.71 4.52 -13.22
N PRO A 99 -3.69 3.70 -13.62
CA PRO A 99 -4.91 4.21 -14.26
C PRO A 99 -5.62 5.23 -13.38
N GLN A 100 -6.30 6.19 -14.04
CA GLN A 100 -6.94 7.28 -13.31
C GLN A 100 -8.01 6.80 -12.33
N ALA A 101 -8.75 5.76 -12.72
CA ALA A 101 -9.78 5.22 -11.82
C ALA A 101 -9.16 4.73 -10.52
N ASP A 102 -8.00 4.09 -10.61
CA ASP A 102 -7.30 3.62 -9.42
C ASP A 102 -6.71 4.78 -8.64
N MET A 103 -6.21 5.80 -9.32
CA MET A 103 -5.71 7.00 -8.65
C MET A 103 -6.80 7.68 -7.84
N ASP A 104 -8.02 7.74 -8.40
CA ASP A 104 -9.14 8.36 -7.69
C ASP A 104 -9.48 7.59 -6.42
N ILE A 105 -9.45 6.26 -6.48
CA ILE A 105 -9.69 5.43 -5.31
C ILE A 105 -8.62 5.70 -4.26
N ILE A 106 -7.36 5.76 -4.67
CA ILE A 106 -6.24 5.98 -3.76
C ILE A 106 -6.37 7.36 -3.09
N HIS A 107 -6.70 8.40 -3.85
CA HIS A 107 -6.89 9.74 -3.29
C HIS A 107 -7.99 9.75 -2.24
N ALA A 108 -9.12 9.12 -2.53
CA ALA A 108 -10.24 9.07 -1.60
C ALA A 108 -9.85 8.33 -0.32
N ARG A 109 -9.16 7.21 -0.47
CA ARG A 109 -8.78 6.39 0.68
C ARG A 109 -7.66 7.02 1.51
N LEU A 110 -6.81 7.82 0.89
CA LEU A 110 -5.80 8.57 1.63
C LEU A 110 -6.46 9.54 2.61
N LYS A 111 -7.55 10.18 2.20
CA LYS A 111 -8.29 11.06 3.09
C LYS A 111 -8.90 10.30 4.26
N VAL A 112 -9.40 9.11 3.99
CA VAL A 112 -9.94 8.25 5.06
C VAL A 112 -8.82 7.88 6.03
N ALA A 113 -7.66 7.51 5.50
CA ALA A 113 -6.51 7.15 6.33
C ALA A 113 -6.09 8.31 7.22
N GLU A 114 -6.10 9.53 6.68
CA GLU A 114 -5.73 10.71 7.44
C GLU A 114 -6.68 10.93 8.61
N ALA A 115 -7.98 10.81 8.37
CA ALA A 115 -8.98 10.97 9.42
C ALA A 115 -8.82 9.89 10.49
N PHE A 116 -8.56 8.65 10.06
CA PHE A 116 -8.35 7.53 10.96
C PHE A 116 -7.11 7.77 11.83
N ALA A 117 -6.02 8.24 11.22
CA ALA A 117 -4.79 8.53 11.96
C ALA A 117 -5.01 9.57 13.04
N LYS A 118 -5.83 10.59 12.75
CA LYS A 118 -6.15 11.61 13.75
C LYS A 118 -6.88 11.00 14.93
N GLU A 119 -7.79 10.06 14.69
CA GLU A 119 -8.50 9.38 15.78
C GLU A 119 -7.53 8.56 16.62
N LEU A 120 -6.58 7.91 15.98
CA LEU A 120 -5.60 7.09 16.71
C LEU A 120 -4.69 7.90 17.61
N ARG A 121 -4.53 9.19 17.32
CA ARG A 121 -3.67 10.07 18.12
C ARG A 121 -4.33 10.58 19.40
N GLN A 122 -5.64 10.48 19.49
CA GLN A 122 -6.37 11.02 20.63
C GLN A 122 -6.44 10.05 21.80
#